data_f6669946921cc50298c3286d6201874a
#
_entry.id   f6669946921cc50298c3286d6201874a
#
_cell.length_a   1.000
_cell.length_b   1.000
_cell.length_c   1.000
_cell.angle_alpha   90.00
_cell.angle_beta   90.00
_cell.angle_gamma   90.00
#
_symmetry.space_group_name_H-M   'P 1'
#
loop_
_entity.id
_entity.type
_entity.pdbx_description
1 polymer ?
#
loop_
_entity_poly.entity_id
_entity_poly.type
_entity_poly.pdbx_seq_one_letter_code
_entity_poly.pdbx_strand_id
1 'polypeptide(L)'
;MNRPNHNRYVVKSVVHASQVLNCFNSKGEILRLKDVVARTGFNKGMCFRLLYSLHTCGFIEKVGENQYRLTSDMRLGRRYRIGYAAQGQDSSFPREVRAGLMRAAEIAQVELIVVDNRYDAKVALRNADRLIREEVDLVIEFQTDEVAAPEISRKYLEANIPIIAIDIPHPGATYFGANNYEAGLIGGRWLGRWAGKNWRGAVDEILMIEIARAGPVPQARIRGMLTGINEMLPMSDQSRTVHVDGDGQFGTTLERVRKHLRASKAGLTLAGAANDPSALGALRAFQEAGRAADCAVVGQNAEPEGRAELREPHTRLIASVAYFPEKYGTHLLRLAVDILERKPAPPALFIKHRLITPDNVDHFYPNDALMALTESTPA
;
A
#
# COMPACT_ATOMS: atom_id res chain seq x y z
N MET A 1 23.81 16.31 -50.46
CA MET A 1 23.67 14.86 -50.32
C MET A 1 24.14 14.42 -48.95
N ASN A 2 23.23 14.34 -47.96
CA ASN A 2 23.54 13.90 -46.60
C ASN A 2 23.46 12.38 -46.54
N ARG A 3 24.59 11.73 -46.24
CA ARG A 3 24.65 10.30 -45.97
C ARG A 3 23.96 10.05 -44.61
N PRO A 4 23.08 9.05 -44.47
CA PRO A 4 22.46 8.74 -43.18
C PRO A 4 23.54 8.23 -42.22
N ASN A 5 23.59 8.85 -41.05
CA ASN A 5 24.47 8.52 -39.94
C ASN A 5 24.15 7.09 -39.46
N HIS A 6 24.90 6.08 -39.93
CA HIS A 6 24.74 4.72 -39.44
C HIS A 6 25.27 4.66 -38.01
N ASN A 7 24.33 4.66 -37.03
CA ASN A 7 24.69 4.53 -35.63
C ASN A 7 25.50 3.23 -35.43
N ARG A 8 26.78 3.38 -35.15
CA ARG A 8 27.79 2.31 -35.08
C ARG A 8 27.49 1.25 -34.04
N TYR A 9 26.53 1.52 -33.15
CA TYR A 9 26.11 0.63 -32.06
C TYR A 9 24.83 -0.17 -32.36
N VAL A 10 24.21 0.02 -33.52
CA VAL A 10 23.00 -0.71 -33.90
C VAL A 10 23.33 -2.08 -34.44
N VAL A 11 22.87 -3.14 -33.76
CA VAL A 11 23.02 -4.53 -34.18
C VAL A 11 21.90 -4.87 -35.16
N LYS A 12 22.20 -4.98 -36.45
CA LYS A 12 21.21 -5.21 -37.52
C LYS A 12 20.32 -6.43 -37.31
N SER A 13 20.85 -7.53 -36.75
CA SER A 13 20.04 -8.73 -36.46
C SER A 13 18.95 -8.48 -35.41
N VAL A 14 19.22 -7.62 -34.42
CA VAL A 14 18.22 -7.22 -33.42
C VAL A 14 17.12 -6.37 -34.05
N VAL A 15 17.50 -5.44 -34.93
CA VAL A 15 16.53 -4.62 -35.68
C VAL A 15 15.63 -5.48 -36.55
N HIS A 16 16.22 -6.43 -37.29
CA HIS A 16 15.45 -7.33 -38.15
C HIS A 16 14.54 -8.27 -37.35
N ALA A 17 15.00 -8.80 -36.19
CA ALA A 17 14.17 -9.58 -35.28
C ALA A 17 12.98 -8.78 -34.75
N SER A 18 13.22 -7.54 -34.35
CA SER A 18 12.15 -6.61 -33.94
C SER A 18 11.13 -6.36 -35.05
N GLN A 19 11.58 -6.19 -36.31
CA GLN A 19 10.67 -6.02 -37.45
C GLN A 19 9.81 -7.27 -37.71
N VAL A 20 10.35 -8.48 -37.53
CA VAL A 20 9.57 -9.72 -37.61
C VAL A 20 8.53 -9.82 -36.49
N LEU A 21 8.88 -9.44 -35.28
CA LEU A 21 7.92 -9.45 -34.16
C LEU A 21 6.81 -8.40 -34.36
N ASN A 22 7.18 -7.22 -34.85
CA ASN A 22 6.23 -6.12 -35.11
C ASN A 22 5.31 -6.38 -36.31
N CYS A 23 5.56 -7.40 -37.13
CA CYS A 23 4.65 -7.75 -38.22
C CYS A 23 3.37 -8.47 -37.77
N PHE A 24 3.31 -8.94 -36.51
CA PHE A 24 2.09 -9.48 -35.91
C PHE A 24 1.22 -8.35 -35.39
N ASN A 25 -0.04 -8.26 -35.86
CA ASN A 25 -0.96 -7.18 -35.49
C ASN A 25 -1.68 -7.44 -34.16
N SER A 26 -1.77 -8.72 -33.72
CA SER A 26 -2.39 -9.11 -32.46
C SER A 26 -1.76 -10.39 -31.90
N LYS A 27 -1.95 -10.64 -30.60
CA LYS A 27 -1.42 -11.84 -29.92
C LYS A 27 -1.99 -13.15 -30.43
N GLY A 28 -3.22 -13.16 -30.89
CA GLY A 28 -3.89 -14.34 -31.42
C GLY A 28 -3.63 -14.57 -32.90
N GLU A 29 -2.95 -13.65 -33.58
CA GLU A 29 -2.73 -13.74 -35.01
C GLU A 29 -1.75 -14.87 -35.35
N ILE A 30 -2.14 -15.74 -36.28
CA ILE A 30 -1.31 -16.81 -36.78
C ILE A 30 -0.80 -16.42 -38.17
N LEU A 31 0.51 -16.25 -38.29
CA LEU A 31 1.17 -15.95 -39.58
C LEU A 31 1.94 -17.17 -40.09
N ARG A 32 1.85 -17.35 -41.40
CA ARG A 32 2.73 -18.29 -42.09
C ARG A 32 4.02 -17.59 -42.52
N LEU A 33 5.07 -18.35 -42.78
CA LEU A 33 6.34 -17.81 -43.29
C LEU A 33 6.15 -16.84 -44.49
N LYS A 34 5.23 -17.18 -45.42
CA LYS A 34 4.91 -16.34 -46.58
C LYS A 34 4.33 -14.97 -46.17
N ASP A 35 3.51 -14.92 -45.11
CA ASP A 35 2.86 -13.72 -44.62
C ASP A 35 3.89 -12.81 -43.97
N VAL A 36 4.84 -13.39 -43.20
CA VAL A 36 5.98 -12.67 -42.61
C VAL A 36 6.89 -12.06 -43.70
N VAL A 37 7.19 -12.84 -44.77
CA VAL A 37 7.93 -12.33 -45.92
C VAL A 37 7.23 -11.16 -46.57
N ALA A 38 5.92 -11.27 -46.80
CA ALA A 38 5.13 -10.20 -47.41
C ALA A 38 5.08 -8.93 -46.58
N ARG A 39 4.98 -9.05 -45.23
CA ARG A 39 4.87 -7.91 -44.31
C ARG A 39 6.20 -7.23 -44.01
N THR A 40 7.28 -8.01 -43.92
CA THR A 40 8.61 -7.46 -43.58
C THR A 40 9.41 -7.03 -44.80
N GLY A 41 9.10 -7.56 -45.99
CA GLY A 41 9.88 -7.34 -47.20
C GLY A 41 11.23 -8.11 -47.22
N PHE A 42 11.49 -8.97 -46.22
CA PHE A 42 12.72 -9.75 -46.14
C PHE A 42 12.66 -10.98 -47.06
N ASN A 43 13.83 -11.48 -47.47
CA ASN A 43 13.86 -12.71 -48.21
C ASN A 43 13.46 -13.94 -47.34
N LYS A 44 12.96 -15.00 -47.98
CA LYS A 44 12.43 -16.18 -47.31
C LYS A 44 13.43 -16.86 -46.36
N GLY A 45 14.71 -16.93 -46.73
CA GLY A 45 15.76 -17.51 -45.89
C GLY A 45 16.05 -16.73 -44.64
N MET A 46 15.98 -15.38 -44.71
CA MET A 46 16.15 -14.50 -43.57
C MET A 46 14.96 -14.61 -42.62
N CYS A 47 13.73 -14.54 -43.14
CA CYS A 47 12.51 -14.71 -42.32
C CYS A 47 12.50 -16.06 -41.59
N PHE A 48 12.88 -17.16 -42.29
CA PHE A 48 12.96 -18.48 -41.68
C PHE A 48 13.96 -18.53 -40.51
N ARG A 49 15.17 -18.02 -40.70
CA ARG A 49 16.19 -17.97 -39.62
C ARG A 49 15.77 -17.11 -38.44
N LEU A 50 15.16 -15.96 -38.71
CA LEU A 50 14.67 -15.08 -37.65
C LEU A 50 13.50 -15.74 -36.88
N LEU A 51 12.52 -16.32 -37.58
CA LEU A 51 11.43 -17.06 -36.94
C LEU A 51 11.93 -18.26 -36.14
N TYR A 52 12.92 -19.02 -36.67
CA TYR A 52 13.54 -20.12 -35.93
C TYR A 52 14.22 -19.61 -34.65
N SER A 53 15.04 -18.57 -34.75
CA SER A 53 15.72 -17.99 -33.59
C SER A 53 14.74 -17.41 -32.56
N LEU A 54 13.72 -16.71 -33.02
CA LEU A 54 12.69 -16.17 -32.16
C LEU A 54 11.86 -17.26 -31.47
N HIS A 55 11.60 -18.35 -32.13
CA HIS A 55 10.98 -19.55 -31.56
C HIS A 55 11.88 -20.20 -30.50
N THR A 56 13.16 -20.40 -30.81
CA THR A 56 14.15 -20.96 -29.87
C THR A 56 14.31 -20.08 -28.63
N CYS A 57 14.21 -18.76 -28.79
CA CYS A 57 14.28 -17.79 -27.69
C CYS A 57 12.93 -17.62 -26.95
N GLY A 58 11.86 -18.33 -27.34
CA GLY A 58 10.55 -18.25 -26.69
C GLY A 58 9.72 -17.02 -27.04
N PHE A 59 10.11 -16.25 -28.06
CA PHE A 59 9.40 -15.05 -28.50
C PHE A 59 8.15 -15.34 -29.33
N ILE A 60 8.18 -16.44 -30.07
CA ILE A 60 7.05 -16.94 -30.85
C ILE A 60 6.87 -18.41 -30.60
N GLU A 61 5.66 -18.91 -30.76
CA GLU A 61 5.37 -20.37 -30.73
C GLU A 61 4.97 -20.85 -32.11
N LYS A 62 5.35 -22.11 -32.40
CA LYS A 62 4.94 -22.78 -33.61
C LYS A 62 3.64 -23.55 -33.35
N VAL A 63 2.54 -23.10 -33.95
CA VAL A 63 1.20 -23.65 -33.75
C VAL A 63 0.76 -24.62 -34.82
N GLY A 64 1.58 -24.78 -35.87
CA GLY A 64 1.35 -25.70 -36.98
C GLY A 64 2.53 -25.73 -37.95
N GLU A 65 2.39 -26.47 -39.06
CA GLU A 65 3.42 -26.50 -40.09
C GLU A 65 3.60 -25.11 -40.73
N ASN A 66 4.78 -24.50 -40.51
CA ASN A 66 5.08 -23.11 -40.94
C ASN A 66 4.12 -22.05 -40.45
N GLN A 67 3.42 -22.30 -39.34
CA GLN A 67 2.51 -21.35 -38.68
C GLN A 67 3.08 -20.89 -37.34
N TYR A 68 3.14 -19.60 -37.14
CA TYR A 68 3.73 -18.99 -35.97
C TYR A 68 2.75 -18.00 -35.35
N ARG A 69 2.79 -17.91 -34.02
CA ARG A 69 2.03 -16.96 -33.23
C ARG A 69 2.97 -16.34 -32.22
N LEU A 70 2.73 -15.09 -31.83
CA LEU A 70 3.43 -14.51 -30.66
C LEU A 70 3.12 -15.35 -29.43
N THR A 71 4.15 -15.68 -28.64
CA THR A 71 3.94 -16.35 -27.35
C THR A 71 3.03 -15.48 -26.50
N SER A 72 2.05 -16.06 -25.80
CA SER A 72 1.08 -15.35 -24.98
C SER A 72 1.73 -14.40 -23.94
N ASP A 73 2.94 -14.73 -23.55
CA ASP A 73 3.71 -14.01 -22.52
C ASP A 73 4.60 -12.86 -23.08
N MET A 74 4.72 -12.74 -24.43
CA MET A 74 5.50 -11.67 -25.02
C MET A 74 4.69 -10.39 -25.21
N ARG A 75 4.87 -9.48 -24.27
CA ARG A 75 4.41 -8.09 -24.37
C ARG A 75 5.53 -7.20 -24.92
N LEU A 76 5.83 -7.34 -26.22
CA LEU A 76 6.74 -6.42 -26.88
C LEU A 76 6.12 -5.01 -26.92
N GLY A 77 6.64 -4.14 -26.10
CA GLY A 77 6.31 -2.72 -26.10
C GLY A 77 4.96 -2.33 -25.46
N ARG A 78 4.15 -3.28 -24.96
CA ARG A 78 2.98 -2.91 -24.19
C ARG A 78 3.40 -2.64 -22.74
N ARG A 79 3.21 -1.41 -22.29
CA ARG A 79 3.29 -1.07 -20.87
C ARG A 79 2.23 -1.86 -20.12
N TYR A 80 2.58 -2.45 -18.97
CA TYR A 80 1.56 -3.00 -18.08
C TYR A 80 0.59 -1.90 -17.68
N ARG A 81 -0.71 -2.23 -17.72
CA ARG A 81 -1.78 -1.36 -17.22
C ARG A 81 -2.17 -1.83 -15.83
N ILE A 82 -1.74 -1.11 -14.81
CA ILE A 82 -2.03 -1.45 -13.42
C ILE A 82 -3.10 -0.51 -12.91
N GLY A 83 -4.23 -1.08 -12.44
CA GLY A 83 -5.26 -0.35 -11.74
C GLY A 83 -4.82 -0.08 -10.30
N TYR A 84 -4.98 1.14 -9.82
CA TYR A 84 -4.84 1.48 -8.42
C TYR A 84 -6.14 2.08 -7.90
N ALA A 85 -6.87 1.31 -7.08
CA ALA A 85 -8.05 1.76 -6.36
C ALA A 85 -7.60 2.34 -5.02
N ALA A 86 -7.37 3.65 -4.99
CA ALA A 86 -6.87 4.36 -3.80
C ALA A 86 -7.94 4.45 -2.71
N GLN A 87 -7.55 4.31 -1.45
CA GLN A 87 -8.46 4.36 -0.29
C GLN A 87 -9.24 5.68 -0.21
N GLY A 88 -8.57 6.80 -0.46
CA GLY A 88 -9.07 8.17 -0.39
C GLY A 88 -7.92 9.15 -0.47
N GLN A 89 -8.21 10.45 -0.32
CA GLN A 89 -7.22 11.52 -0.34
C GLN A 89 -7.28 12.43 0.90
N ASP A 90 -8.19 12.17 1.82
CA ASP A 90 -8.44 13.04 2.96
C ASP A 90 -7.40 12.88 4.09
N SER A 91 -6.68 11.74 4.15
CA SER A 91 -5.62 11.50 5.11
C SER A 91 -4.25 11.36 4.45
N SER A 92 -3.20 11.57 5.24
CA SER A 92 -1.81 11.60 4.75
C SER A 92 -1.31 10.22 4.32
N PHE A 93 -1.69 9.16 5.03
CA PHE A 93 -1.24 7.81 4.72
C PHE A 93 -1.57 7.37 3.28
N PRO A 94 -2.84 7.38 2.81
CA PRO A 94 -3.15 7.01 1.43
C PRO A 94 -2.57 7.99 0.40
N ARG A 95 -2.39 9.29 0.74
CA ARG A 95 -1.71 10.25 -0.14
C ARG A 95 -0.24 9.87 -0.36
N GLU A 96 0.49 9.49 0.70
CA GLU A 96 1.89 9.06 0.61
C GLU A 96 2.03 7.75 -0.18
N VAL A 97 1.15 6.76 0.05
CA VAL A 97 1.09 5.52 -0.75
C VAL A 97 0.88 5.83 -2.22
N ARG A 98 -0.10 6.68 -2.55
CA ARG A 98 -0.40 7.09 -3.93
C ARG A 98 0.80 7.77 -4.59
N ALA A 99 1.39 8.75 -3.91
CA ALA A 99 2.54 9.48 -4.44
C ALA A 99 3.74 8.56 -4.68
N GLY A 100 4.00 7.63 -3.74
CA GLY A 100 5.05 6.62 -3.90
C GLY A 100 4.79 5.69 -5.08
N LEU A 101 3.55 5.25 -5.27
CA LEU A 101 3.18 4.35 -6.37
C LEU A 101 3.25 5.06 -7.73
N MET A 102 2.80 6.32 -7.82
CA MET A 102 2.92 7.11 -9.05
C MET A 102 4.39 7.30 -9.47
N ARG A 103 5.28 7.67 -8.54
CA ARG A 103 6.72 7.77 -8.83
C ARG A 103 7.32 6.44 -9.28
N ALA A 104 6.96 5.35 -8.61
CA ALA A 104 7.47 4.03 -8.97
C ALA A 104 6.98 3.58 -10.36
N ALA A 105 5.71 3.87 -10.71
CA ALA A 105 5.13 3.56 -12.01
C ALA A 105 5.81 4.34 -13.16
N GLU A 106 6.13 5.61 -12.92
CA GLU A 106 6.88 6.43 -13.88
C GLU A 106 8.27 5.85 -14.16
N ILE A 107 9.03 5.53 -13.10
CA ILE A 107 10.36 4.93 -13.21
C ILE A 107 10.32 3.59 -13.96
N ALA A 108 9.34 2.75 -13.67
CA ALA A 108 9.18 1.43 -14.29
C ALA A 108 8.50 1.48 -15.67
N GLN A 109 8.10 2.66 -16.13
CA GLN A 109 7.34 2.86 -17.38
C GLN A 109 6.05 2.04 -17.45
N VAL A 110 5.36 1.88 -16.32
CA VAL A 110 4.05 1.23 -16.19
C VAL A 110 2.95 2.28 -16.37
N GLU A 111 1.86 1.94 -17.04
CA GLU A 111 0.65 2.76 -17.10
C GLU A 111 -0.16 2.52 -15.81
N LEU A 112 -0.25 3.55 -14.95
CA LEU A 112 -1.02 3.48 -13.71
C LEU A 112 -2.37 4.17 -13.89
N ILE A 113 -3.47 3.41 -13.78
CA ILE A 113 -4.84 3.91 -13.83
C ILE A 113 -5.35 4.05 -12.40
N VAL A 114 -5.51 5.29 -11.95
CA VAL A 114 -5.89 5.59 -10.57
C VAL A 114 -7.38 5.91 -10.48
N VAL A 115 -8.07 5.25 -9.56
CA VAL A 115 -9.42 5.57 -9.12
C VAL A 115 -9.43 5.83 -7.61
N ASP A 116 -10.40 6.59 -7.12
CA ASP A 116 -10.48 6.98 -5.71
C ASP A 116 -11.73 6.34 -5.08
N ASN A 117 -11.54 5.51 -4.08
CA ASN A 117 -12.60 4.83 -3.33
C ASN A 117 -13.32 5.74 -2.33
N ARG A 118 -12.78 6.94 -2.07
CA ARG A 118 -13.38 7.95 -1.19
C ARG A 118 -13.74 7.42 0.20
N TYR A 119 -12.98 6.45 0.69
CA TYR A 119 -13.25 5.78 1.96
C TYR A 119 -14.68 5.18 2.05
N ASP A 120 -15.26 4.79 0.91
CA ASP A 120 -16.64 4.31 0.75
C ASP A 120 -16.69 2.99 -0.02
N ALA A 121 -17.28 1.95 0.60
CA ALA A 121 -17.38 0.61 0.03
C ALA A 121 -18.18 0.55 -1.28
N LYS A 122 -19.23 1.37 -1.42
CA LYS A 122 -20.06 1.39 -2.65
C LYS A 122 -19.28 2.05 -3.80
N VAL A 123 -18.46 3.05 -3.48
CA VAL A 123 -17.57 3.67 -4.47
C VAL A 123 -16.49 2.66 -4.89
N ALA A 124 -15.90 1.92 -3.95
CA ALA A 124 -14.92 0.87 -4.25
C ALA A 124 -15.48 -0.20 -5.20
N LEU A 125 -16.71 -0.67 -4.96
CA LEU A 125 -17.40 -1.61 -5.86
C LEU A 125 -17.60 -1.07 -7.28
N ARG A 126 -17.99 0.21 -7.43
CA ARG A 126 -18.12 0.85 -8.76
C ARG A 126 -16.76 1.06 -9.43
N ASN A 127 -15.74 1.35 -8.65
CA ASN A 127 -14.38 1.49 -9.16
C ASN A 127 -13.81 0.16 -9.65
N ALA A 128 -14.16 -0.96 -9.01
CA ALA A 128 -13.81 -2.29 -9.51
C ALA A 128 -14.39 -2.52 -10.92
N ASP A 129 -15.69 -2.22 -11.13
CA ASP A 129 -16.29 -2.32 -12.46
C ASP A 129 -15.63 -1.38 -13.48
N ARG A 130 -15.19 -0.20 -13.05
CA ARG A 130 -14.48 0.74 -13.91
C ARG A 130 -13.13 0.20 -14.33
N LEU A 131 -12.30 -0.30 -13.39
CA LEU A 131 -10.97 -0.84 -13.69
C LEU A 131 -11.04 -2.08 -14.58
N ILE A 132 -12.08 -2.91 -14.44
CA ILE A 132 -12.34 -4.04 -15.35
C ILE A 132 -12.60 -3.54 -16.77
N ARG A 133 -13.45 -2.50 -16.96
CA ARG A 133 -13.70 -1.90 -18.28
C ARG A 133 -12.46 -1.22 -18.88
N GLU A 134 -11.56 -0.72 -18.06
CA GLU A 134 -10.27 -0.17 -18.49
C GLU A 134 -9.27 -1.28 -18.89
N GLU A 135 -9.65 -2.55 -18.80
CA GLU A 135 -8.81 -3.70 -19.18
C GLU A 135 -7.42 -3.68 -18.53
N VAL A 136 -7.38 -3.42 -17.23
CA VAL A 136 -6.13 -3.44 -16.47
C VAL A 136 -5.58 -4.87 -16.36
N ASP A 137 -4.26 -5.00 -16.31
CA ASP A 137 -3.58 -6.29 -16.23
C ASP A 137 -3.53 -6.84 -14.80
N LEU A 138 -3.56 -5.96 -13.80
CA LEU A 138 -3.55 -6.26 -12.37
C LEU A 138 -4.15 -5.07 -11.61
N VAL A 139 -4.76 -5.33 -10.47
CA VAL A 139 -5.26 -4.28 -9.58
C VAL A 139 -4.51 -4.29 -8.25
N ILE A 140 -4.14 -3.09 -7.79
CA ILE A 140 -3.74 -2.80 -6.41
C ILE A 140 -4.95 -2.17 -5.74
N GLU A 141 -5.60 -2.91 -4.84
CA GLU A 141 -6.81 -2.50 -4.15
C GLU A 141 -6.50 -2.00 -2.75
N PHE A 142 -6.91 -0.77 -2.46
CA PHE A 142 -6.77 -0.16 -1.16
C PHE A 142 -8.11 0.43 -0.72
N GLN A 143 -8.84 -0.32 0.08
CA GLN A 143 -10.10 0.09 0.68
C GLN A 143 -10.17 -0.42 2.14
N THR A 144 -11.06 0.11 2.97
CA THR A 144 -11.01 -0.13 4.42
C THR A 144 -12.12 -1.06 4.92
N ASP A 145 -13.16 -1.31 4.13
CA ASP A 145 -14.32 -2.09 4.57
C ASP A 145 -14.15 -3.58 4.27
N GLU A 146 -13.93 -4.40 5.32
CA GLU A 146 -13.77 -5.84 5.15
C GLU A 146 -14.99 -6.50 4.51
N VAL A 147 -16.20 -6.00 4.77
CA VAL A 147 -17.43 -6.60 4.25
C VAL A 147 -17.52 -6.45 2.73
N ALA A 148 -16.94 -5.41 2.16
CA ALA A 148 -16.90 -5.20 0.71
C ALA A 148 -15.82 -6.05 0.00
N ALA A 149 -14.78 -6.50 0.71
CA ALA A 149 -13.63 -7.19 0.13
C ALA A 149 -13.98 -8.45 -0.67
N PRO A 150 -14.89 -9.37 -0.22
CA PRO A 150 -15.25 -10.55 -0.99
C PRO A 150 -15.89 -10.23 -2.33
N GLU A 151 -16.79 -9.23 -2.39
CA GLU A 151 -17.49 -8.87 -3.61
C GLU A 151 -16.57 -8.15 -4.61
N ILE A 152 -15.68 -7.28 -4.12
CA ILE A 152 -14.64 -6.65 -4.95
C ILE A 152 -13.74 -7.75 -5.56
N SER A 153 -13.29 -8.69 -4.74
CA SER A 153 -12.46 -9.82 -5.19
C SER A 153 -13.16 -10.66 -6.25
N ARG A 154 -14.43 -10.99 -6.03
CA ARG A 154 -15.22 -11.79 -6.97
C ARG A 154 -15.22 -11.16 -8.35
N LYS A 155 -15.48 -9.82 -8.44
CA LYS A 155 -15.47 -9.09 -9.71
C LYS A 155 -14.15 -9.20 -10.47
N TYR A 156 -13.02 -8.97 -9.79
CA TYR A 156 -11.71 -9.06 -10.44
C TYR A 156 -11.33 -10.49 -10.81
N LEU A 157 -11.62 -11.48 -9.93
CA LEU A 157 -11.33 -12.89 -10.21
C LEU A 157 -12.15 -13.43 -11.39
N GLU A 158 -13.43 -13.07 -11.50
CA GLU A 158 -14.28 -13.41 -12.67
C GLU A 158 -13.74 -12.80 -13.97
N ALA A 159 -13.12 -11.63 -13.89
CA ALA A 159 -12.44 -10.98 -15.01
C ALA A 159 -11.01 -11.51 -15.26
N ASN A 160 -10.52 -12.49 -14.47
CA ASN A 160 -9.15 -13.01 -14.49
C ASN A 160 -8.09 -11.93 -14.26
N ILE A 161 -8.37 -10.93 -13.42
CA ILE A 161 -7.46 -9.86 -13.05
C ILE A 161 -6.85 -10.17 -11.67
N PRO A 162 -5.53 -10.35 -11.56
CA PRO A 162 -4.85 -10.55 -10.27
C PRO A 162 -5.00 -9.32 -9.36
N ILE A 163 -5.02 -9.56 -8.05
CA ILE A 163 -5.24 -8.52 -7.04
C ILE A 163 -4.07 -8.49 -6.06
N ILE A 164 -3.56 -7.31 -5.77
CA ILE A 164 -2.76 -7.04 -4.57
C ILE A 164 -3.64 -6.21 -3.63
N ALA A 165 -3.87 -6.69 -2.43
CA ALA A 165 -4.71 -6.02 -1.44
C ALA A 165 -3.84 -5.34 -0.38
N ILE A 166 -4.03 -4.02 -0.20
CA ILE A 166 -3.30 -3.24 0.80
C ILE A 166 -4.07 -3.26 2.12
N ASP A 167 -3.41 -3.72 3.19
CA ASP A 167 -3.83 -3.70 4.59
C ASP A 167 -5.12 -4.47 4.93
N ILE A 168 -6.11 -4.53 4.04
CA ILE A 168 -7.34 -5.32 4.22
C ILE A 168 -7.26 -6.56 3.35
N PRO A 169 -7.31 -7.77 3.92
CA PRO A 169 -7.29 -9.00 3.13
C PRO A 169 -8.48 -9.10 2.18
N HIS A 170 -8.21 -9.49 0.96
CA HIS A 170 -9.20 -9.79 -0.06
C HIS A 170 -9.07 -11.28 -0.46
N PRO A 171 -10.16 -12.04 -0.56
CA PRO A 171 -10.10 -13.43 -0.99
C PRO A 171 -9.40 -13.58 -2.35
N GLY A 172 -8.40 -14.48 -2.43
CA GLY A 172 -7.64 -14.72 -3.66
C GLY A 172 -6.61 -13.65 -4.03
N ALA A 173 -6.47 -12.58 -3.25
CA ALA A 173 -5.47 -11.55 -3.46
C ALA A 173 -4.14 -11.87 -2.77
N THR A 174 -3.06 -11.33 -3.31
CA THR A 174 -1.78 -11.22 -2.58
C THR A 174 -1.89 -10.09 -1.57
N TYR A 175 -1.69 -10.38 -0.28
CA TYR A 175 -1.71 -9.37 0.76
C TYR A 175 -0.41 -8.56 0.76
N PHE A 176 -0.52 -7.24 0.90
CA PHE A 176 0.60 -6.34 1.15
C PHE A 176 0.24 -5.39 2.28
N GLY A 177 1.03 -5.33 3.34
CA GLY A 177 0.75 -4.38 4.42
C GLY A 177 1.40 -4.73 5.75
N ALA A 178 0.77 -4.25 6.82
CA ALA A 178 1.30 -4.39 8.17
C ALA A 178 1.20 -5.82 8.72
N ASN A 179 2.23 -6.24 9.47
CA ASN A 179 2.06 -7.25 10.49
C ASN A 179 1.36 -6.59 11.70
N ASN A 180 0.04 -6.57 11.66
CA ASN A 180 -0.78 -5.80 12.59
C ASN A 180 -0.54 -6.17 14.06
N TYR A 181 -0.40 -7.47 14.36
CA TYR A 181 -0.13 -7.90 15.72
C TYR A 181 1.24 -7.42 16.24
N GLU A 182 2.28 -7.55 15.41
CA GLU A 182 3.64 -7.08 15.73
C GLU A 182 3.68 -5.57 15.92
N ALA A 183 3.03 -4.81 15.03
CA ALA A 183 2.93 -3.35 15.15
C ALA A 183 2.26 -2.94 16.46
N GLY A 184 1.15 -3.60 16.81
CA GLY A 184 0.48 -3.39 18.08
C GLY A 184 1.38 -3.72 19.28
N LEU A 185 2.06 -4.87 19.23
CA LEU A 185 2.96 -5.33 20.29
C LEU A 185 4.09 -4.32 20.57
N ILE A 186 4.68 -3.74 19.53
CA ILE A 186 5.70 -2.69 19.63
C ILE A 186 5.16 -1.48 20.40
N GLY A 187 3.98 -0.97 19.98
CA GLY A 187 3.33 0.19 20.61
C GLY A 187 2.92 -0.09 22.06
N GLY A 188 2.35 -1.26 22.31
CA GLY A 188 1.89 -1.67 23.62
C GLY A 188 3.02 -1.83 24.63
N ARG A 189 4.14 -2.45 24.21
CA ARG A 189 5.36 -2.56 25.05
C ARG A 189 5.89 -1.18 25.42
N TRP A 190 5.79 -0.22 24.51
CA TRP A 190 6.20 1.15 24.81
C TRP A 190 5.27 1.83 25.82
N LEU A 191 3.94 1.71 25.65
CA LEU A 191 2.96 2.21 26.62
C LEU A 191 3.23 1.66 28.03
N GLY A 192 3.39 0.35 28.15
CA GLY A 192 3.64 -0.30 29.45
C GLY A 192 4.95 0.16 30.09
N ARG A 193 6.07 0.22 29.32
CA ARG A 193 7.36 0.71 29.82
C ARG A 193 7.27 2.17 30.26
N TRP A 194 6.59 3.00 29.46
CA TRP A 194 6.43 4.41 29.76
C TRP A 194 5.65 4.64 31.06
N ALA A 195 4.54 3.90 31.26
CA ALA A 195 3.76 3.95 32.47
C ALA A 195 4.55 3.48 33.70
N GLY A 196 5.31 2.39 33.55
CA GLY A 196 6.20 1.91 34.61
C GLY A 196 7.21 2.97 35.05
N LYS A 197 7.80 3.69 34.10
CA LYS A 197 8.80 4.74 34.35
C LYS A 197 8.18 6.03 34.92
N ASN A 198 7.08 6.50 34.35
CA ASN A 198 6.55 7.85 34.63
C ASN A 198 5.43 7.86 35.68
N TRP A 199 4.65 6.76 35.76
CA TRP A 199 3.53 6.62 36.68
C TRP A 199 3.74 5.54 37.74
N ARG A 200 4.93 4.98 37.83
CA ARG A 200 5.27 3.85 38.74
C ARG A 200 4.31 2.65 38.59
N GLY A 201 3.77 2.50 37.39
CA GLY A 201 2.82 1.44 37.08
C GLY A 201 1.36 1.73 37.46
N ALA A 202 1.04 2.90 37.99
CA ALA A 202 -0.35 3.28 38.27
C ALA A 202 -1.08 3.57 36.95
N VAL A 203 -2.10 2.76 36.65
CA VAL A 203 -2.97 2.90 35.46
C VAL A 203 -4.39 2.55 35.86
N ASP A 204 -5.31 3.48 35.71
CA ASP A 204 -6.72 3.26 36.04
C ASP A 204 -7.50 2.73 34.82
N GLU A 205 -7.12 3.13 33.61
CA GLU A 205 -7.82 2.77 32.40
C GLU A 205 -6.88 2.54 31.22
N ILE A 206 -7.19 1.54 30.39
CA ILE A 206 -6.62 1.35 29.07
C ILE A 206 -7.72 1.67 28.05
N LEU A 207 -7.51 2.70 27.23
CA LEU A 207 -8.42 3.11 26.17
C LEU A 207 -7.89 2.66 24.80
N MET A 208 -8.57 1.69 24.19
CA MET A 208 -8.23 1.18 22.86
C MET A 208 -9.13 1.82 21.80
N ILE A 209 -8.53 2.52 20.83
CA ILE A 209 -9.25 3.20 19.77
C ILE A 209 -9.10 2.40 18.48
N GLU A 210 -10.20 1.89 17.98
CA GLU A 210 -10.30 0.86 16.95
C GLU A 210 -10.81 1.42 15.61
N ILE A 211 -10.73 0.57 14.57
CA ILE A 211 -11.39 0.76 13.27
C ILE A 211 -12.20 -0.53 13.03
N ALA A 212 -13.42 -0.59 13.58
CA ALA A 212 -14.20 -1.82 13.62
C ALA A 212 -14.49 -2.39 12.22
N ARG A 213 -14.80 -1.55 11.24
CA ARG A 213 -15.09 -1.97 9.86
C ARG A 213 -13.90 -2.56 9.10
N ALA A 214 -12.67 -2.33 9.57
CA ALA A 214 -11.48 -2.86 8.94
C ALA A 214 -11.31 -4.38 9.14
N GLY A 215 -12.08 -4.98 10.03
CA GLY A 215 -12.11 -6.42 10.26
C GLY A 215 -11.00 -6.95 11.18
N PRO A 216 -10.95 -8.28 11.38
CA PRO A 216 -10.13 -8.91 12.42
C PRO A 216 -8.63 -8.82 12.16
N VAL A 217 -8.18 -8.69 10.90
CA VAL A 217 -6.74 -8.61 10.59
C VAL A 217 -6.15 -7.27 11.02
N PRO A 218 -6.68 -6.10 10.67
CA PRO A 218 -6.25 -4.83 11.25
C PRO A 218 -6.50 -4.72 12.76
N GLN A 219 -7.59 -5.32 13.28
CA GLN A 219 -7.87 -5.35 14.71
C GLN A 219 -6.82 -6.14 15.51
N ALA A 220 -6.01 -6.99 14.87
CA ALA A 220 -4.90 -7.66 15.53
C ALA A 220 -3.90 -6.67 16.14
N ARG A 221 -3.80 -5.41 15.64
CA ARG A 221 -2.92 -4.37 16.24
C ARG A 221 -3.38 -3.98 17.64
N ILE A 222 -4.69 -3.94 17.88
CA ILE A 222 -5.24 -3.66 19.20
C ILE A 222 -4.94 -4.80 20.17
N ARG A 223 -5.13 -6.05 19.73
CA ARG A 223 -4.75 -7.22 20.54
C ARG A 223 -3.26 -7.27 20.86
N GLY A 224 -2.41 -7.00 19.86
CA GLY A 224 -0.96 -6.89 20.06
C GLY A 224 -0.61 -5.79 21.05
N MET A 225 -1.31 -4.65 21.00
CA MET A 225 -1.07 -3.53 21.90
C MET A 225 -1.43 -3.89 23.36
N LEU A 226 -2.56 -4.52 23.58
CA LEU A 226 -2.95 -5.03 24.91
C LEU A 226 -1.96 -6.07 25.42
N THR A 227 -1.53 -7.00 24.56
CA THR A 227 -0.49 -7.97 24.93
C THR A 227 0.80 -7.29 25.33
N GLY A 228 1.27 -6.31 24.53
CA GLY A 228 2.50 -5.58 24.82
C GLY A 228 2.45 -4.77 26.11
N ILE A 229 1.31 -4.14 26.43
CA ILE A 229 1.09 -3.47 27.71
C ILE A 229 1.23 -4.48 28.85
N ASN A 230 0.53 -5.62 28.76
CA ASN A 230 0.55 -6.66 29.79
C ASN A 230 1.94 -7.29 30.01
N GLU A 231 2.74 -7.44 28.96
CA GLU A 231 4.12 -7.95 29.10
C GLU A 231 5.03 -7.00 29.90
N MET A 232 4.82 -5.71 29.75
CA MET A 232 5.69 -4.69 30.37
C MET A 232 5.17 -4.19 31.71
N LEU A 233 3.86 -4.26 31.90
CA LEU A 233 3.16 -3.78 33.07
C LEU A 233 2.03 -4.78 33.36
N PRO A 234 2.28 -5.84 34.16
CA PRO A 234 1.22 -6.75 34.55
C PRO A 234 0.10 -5.98 35.23
N MET A 235 -1.05 -5.96 34.55
CA MET A 235 -2.19 -5.15 34.97
C MET A 235 -2.77 -5.69 36.27
N SER A 236 -3.06 -4.81 37.22
CA SER A 236 -3.87 -5.17 38.37
C SER A 236 -5.32 -5.40 37.91
N ASP A 237 -6.07 -6.26 38.62
CA ASP A 237 -7.51 -6.49 38.39
C ASP A 237 -8.38 -5.23 38.46
N GLN A 238 -7.78 -4.10 38.85
CA GLN A 238 -8.44 -2.80 39.00
C GLN A 238 -8.44 -1.94 37.73
N SER A 239 -7.56 -2.24 36.76
CA SER A 239 -7.51 -1.46 35.53
C SER A 239 -8.59 -1.88 34.55
N ARG A 240 -9.37 -0.89 34.07
CA ARG A 240 -10.45 -1.13 33.12
C ARG A 240 -9.96 -0.97 31.68
N THR A 241 -10.23 -1.95 30.83
CA THR A 241 -10.06 -1.79 29.39
C THR A 241 -11.35 -1.34 28.73
N VAL A 242 -11.27 -0.27 27.95
CA VAL A 242 -12.37 0.34 27.21
C VAL A 242 -12.04 0.38 25.73
N HIS A 243 -12.98 -0.01 24.91
CA HIS A 243 -12.87 0.00 23.44
C HIS A 243 -13.76 1.08 22.86
N VAL A 244 -13.20 1.92 22.00
CA VAL A 244 -13.88 3.00 21.28
C VAL A 244 -13.58 2.87 19.80
N ASP A 245 -14.60 2.67 18.98
CA ASP A 245 -14.43 2.68 17.54
C ASP A 245 -14.27 4.14 17.06
N GLY A 246 -13.07 4.52 16.63
CA GLY A 246 -12.74 5.85 16.09
C GLY A 246 -12.96 5.96 14.59
N ASP A 247 -13.32 4.87 13.93
CA ASP A 247 -13.48 4.76 12.48
C ASP A 247 -12.23 5.22 11.69
N GLY A 248 -11.07 5.25 12.34
CA GLY A 248 -9.82 5.72 11.76
C GLY A 248 -9.77 7.23 11.51
N GLN A 249 -10.75 7.99 11.98
CA GLN A 249 -10.92 9.41 11.69
C GLN A 249 -10.70 10.27 12.94
N PHE A 250 -9.99 11.39 12.78
CA PHE A 250 -9.73 12.35 13.86
C PHE A 250 -11.04 12.86 14.50
N GLY A 251 -11.97 13.37 13.67
CA GLY A 251 -13.23 13.97 14.16
C GLY A 251 -14.11 12.98 14.91
N THR A 252 -14.30 11.79 14.36
CA THR A 252 -15.10 10.71 14.99
C THR A 252 -14.48 10.29 16.32
N THR A 253 -13.16 10.13 16.36
CA THR A 253 -12.46 9.75 17.59
C THR A 253 -12.57 10.86 18.62
N LEU A 254 -12.34 12.11 18.25
CA LEU A 254 -12.46 13.26 19.13
C LEU A 254 -13.83 13.31 19.82
N GLU A 255 -14.90 13.17 19.03
CA GLU A 255 -16.27 13.19 19.55
C GLU A 255 -16.55 12.04 20.51
N ARG A 256 -16.18 10.81 20.12
CA ARG A 256 -16.45 9.62 20.93
C ARG A 256 -15.63 9.58 22.22
N VAL A 257 -14.34 10.00 22.16
CA VAL A 257 -13.50 10.09 23.36
C VAL A 257 -13.95 11.23 24.27
N ARG A 258 -14.38 12.39 23.77
CA ARG A 258 -15.03 13.45 24.57
C ARG A 258 -16.26 12.90 25.34
N LYS A 259 -17.11 12.12 24.67
CA LYS A 259 -18.27 11.50 25.31
C LYS A 259 -17.84 10.54 26.40
N HIS A 260 -16.82 9.70 26.13
CA HIS A 260 -16.26 8.79 27.11
C HIS A 260 -15.72 9.52 28.34
N LEU A 261 -14.89 10.55 28.16
CA LEU A 261 -14.27 11.32 29.26
C LEU A 261 -15.27 12.04 30.15
N ARG A 262 -16.44 12.45 29.65
CA ARG A 262 -17.51 13.04 30.45
C ARG A 262 -18.14 12.02 31.41
N ALA A 263 -18.13 10.73 31.05
CA ALA A 263 -18.70 9.66 31.84
C ALA A 263 -17.67 8.91 32.71
N SER A 264 -16.40 8.91 32.27
CA SER A 264 -15.31 8.20 32.96
C SER A 264 -14.76 9.02 34.13
N LYS A 265 -14.60 8.36 35.27
CA LYS A 265 -13.89 8.89 36.46
C LYS A 265 -12.45 8.38 36.57
N ALA A 266 -11.98 7.62 35.57
CA ALA A 266 -10.60 7.11 35.54
C ALA A 266 -9.63 8.30 35.61
N GLY A 267 -8.56 8.15 36.35
CA GLY A 267 -7.45 9.09 36.40
C GLY A 267 -6.47 8.81 35.26
N LEU A 268 -5.37 8.09 35.56
CA LEU A 268 -4.32 7.81 34.61
C LEU A 268 -4.77 6.80 33.53
N THR A 269 -4.73 7.23 32.27
CA THR A 269 -5.23 6.48 31.12
C THR A 269 -4.12 6.23 30.08
N LEU A 270 -3.86 4.96 29.77
CA LEU A 270 -3.08 4.57 28.61
C LEU A 270 -4.02 4.49 27.39
N ALA A 271 -3.70 5.22 26.33
CA ALA A 271 -4.49 5.20 25.09
C ALA A 271 -3.68 4.61 23.94
N GLY A 272 -4.20 3.56 23.34
CA GLY A 272 -3.64 2.94 22.14
C GLY A 272 -4.59 3.10 20.96
N ALA A 273 -4.11 3.64 19.84
CA ALA A 273 -4.96 3.90 18.68
C ALA A 273 -4.52 3.07 17.46
N ALA A 274 -5.49 2.71 16.63
CA ALA A 274 -5.27 1.94 15.42
C ALA A 274 -4.53 2.72 14.32
N ASN A 275 -4.56 4.06 14.37
CA ASN A 275 -3.82 4.97 13.49
C ASN A 275 -3.56 6.31 14.16
N ASP A 276 -2.73 7.17 13.53
CA ASP A 276 -2.41 8.50 14.09
C ASP A 276 -3.59 9.47 14.09
N PRO A 277 -4.47 9.56 13.08
CA PRO A 277 -5.66 10.40 13.18
C PRO A 277 -6.52 10.11 14.42
N SER A 278 -6.69 8.81 14.75
CA SER A 278 -7.39 8.41 15.96
C SER A 278 -6.62 8.76 17.24
N ALA A 279 -5.29 8.57 17.23
CA ALA A 279 -4.43 8.94 18.36
C ALA A 279 -4.52 10.46 18.66
N LEU A 280 -4.42 11.28 17.62
CA LEU A 280 -4.52 12.75 17.73
C LEU A 280 -5.91 13.20 18.16
N GLY A 281 -6.97 12.53 17.66
CA GLY A 281 -8.34 12.79 18.09
C GLY A 281 -8.55 12.51 19.59
N ALA A 282 -7.98 11.39 20.07
CA ALA A 282 -8.01 11.06 21.50
C ALA A 282 -7.21 12.07 22.33
N LEU A 283 -5.96 12.35 21.93
CA LEU A 283 -5.12 13.36 22.61
C LEU A 283 -5.82 14.70 22.72
N ARG A 284 -6.43 15.16 21.62
CA ARG A 284 -7.19 16.41 21.62
C ARG A 284 -8.37 16.40 22.59
N ALA A 285 -9.09 15.28 22.71
CA ALA A 285 -10.18 15.13 23.68
C ALA A 285 -9.68 15.26 25.12
N PHE A 286 -8.53 14.66 25.49
CA PHE A 286 -7.91 14.80 26.79
C PHE A 286 -7.45 16.22 27.06
N GLN A 287 -6.87 16.91 26.07
CA GLN A 287 -6.46 18.31 26.18
C GLN A 287 -7.66 19.24 26.49
N GLU A 288 -8.76 19.09 25.74
CA GLU A 288 -9.98 19.88 25.93
C GLU A 288 -10.69 19.59 27.26
N ALA A 289 -10.56 18.38 27.79
CA ALA A 289 -11.05 18.02 29.10
C ALA A 289 -10.16 18.54 30.25
N GLY A 290 -9.03 19.21 29.96
CA GLY A 290 -8.05 19.64 30.97
C GLY A 290 -7.27 18.47 31.59
N ARG A 291 -7.28 17.31 30.96
CA ARG A 291 -6.73 16.03 31.45
C ARG A 291 -5.52 15.54 30.64
N ALA A 292 -4.85 16.44 29.93
CA ALA A 292 -3.69 16.07 29.12
C ALA A 292 -2.58 15.40 29.96
N ALA A 293 -2.38 15.81 31.21
CA ALA A 293 -1.38 15.21 32.10
C ALA A 293 -1.72 13.76 32.50
N ASP A 294 -3.00 13.38 32.42
CA ASP A 294 -3.51 12.07 32.86
C ASP A 294 -3.48 11.01 31.76
N CYS A 295 -3.04 11.33 30.53
CA CYS A 295 -2.98 10.38 29.44
C CYS A 295 -1.56 10.15 28.91
N ALA A 296 -1.34 8.99 28.32
CA ALA A 296 -0.23 8.69 27.43
C ALA A 296 -0.78 7.96 26.21
N VAL A 297 -0.51 8.48 25.02
CA VAL A 297 -1.11 8.04 23.77
C VAL A 297 -0.05 7.44 22.85
N VAL A 298 -0.34 6.30 22.23
CA VAL A 298 0.46 5.72 21.15
C VAL A 298 -0.40 5.57 19.91
N GLY A 299 0.11 6.10 18.79
CA GLY A 299 -0.47 5.98 17.46
C GLY A 299 0.16 4.87 16.62
N GLN A 300 -0.29 4.78 15.39
CA GLN A 300 0.20 3.86 14.36
C GLN A 300 0.27 4.62 13.03
N ASN A 301 1.19 4.26 12.18
CA ASN A 301 1.53 4.74 10.85
C ASN A 301 2.72 5.71 10.83
N ALA A 302 2.93 6.55 11.83
CA ALA A 302 3.84 7.70 11.87
C ALA A 302 3.55 8.66 10.70
N GLU A 303 2.29 9.09 10.58
CA GLU A 303 1.85 10.07 9.59
C GLU A 303 2.44 11.45 9.86
N PRO A 304 2.53 12.37 8.86
CA PRO A 304 3.10 13.71 9.05
C PRO A 304 2.54 14.46 10.25
N GLU A 305 1.22 14.39 10.46
CA GLU A 305 0.54 15.06 11.58
C GLU A 305 0.93 14.44 12.94
N GLY A 306 1.06 13.12 13.00
CA GLY A 306 1.56 12.40 14.19
C GLY A 306 3.03 12.74 14.46
N ARG A 307 3.87 12.81 13.41
CA ARG A 307 5.28 13.20 13.53
C ARG A 307 5.44 14.66 13.99
N ALA A 308 4.56 15.56 13.51
CA ALA A 308 4.53 16.95 13.97
C ALA A 308 4.21 17.03 15.47
N GLU A 309 3.16 16.31 15.92
CA GLU A 309 2.80 16.25 17.33
C GLU A 309 3.91 15.63 18.19
N LEU A 310 4.64 14.61 17.71
CA LEU A 310 5.79 14.02 18.44
C LEU A 310 6.90 15.04 18.70
N ARG A 311 7.00 16.11 17.89
CA ARG A 311 7.99 17.19 18.08
C ARG A 311 7.53 18.28 19.04
N GLU A 312 6.25 18.28 19.40
CA GLU A 312 5.70 19.27 20.34
C GLU A 312 6.28 19.05 21.74
N PRO A 313 6.76 20.11 22.41
CA PRO A 313 7.24 20.02 23.78
C PRO A 313 6.14 19.51 24.72
N HIS A 314 6.49 18.55 25.55
CA HIS A 314 5.58 17.97 26.54
C HIS A 314 4.35 17.27 25.98
N THR A 315 4.35 16.91 24.70
CA THR A 315 3.25 16.13 24.11
C THR A 315 2.97 14.85 24.90
N ARG A 316 1.74 14.41 24.86
CA ARG A 316 1.31 13.11 25.40
C ARG A 316 1.07 12.06 24.30
N LEU A 317 1.33 12.40 23.04
CA LEU A 317 1.63 11.40 22.03
C LEU A 317 3.05 10.93 22.25
N ILE A 318 3.22 9.83 22.98
CA ILE A 318 4.54 9.37 23.42
C ILE A 318 5.29 8.51 22.37
N ALA A 319 4.57 8.01 21.38
CA ALA A 319 5.12 7.34 20.21
C ALA A 319 4.06 7.12 19.10
N SER A 320 4.52 6.84 17.90
CA SER A 320 3.76 6.19 16.84
C SER A 320 4.58 5.07 16.21
N VAL A 321 3.93 3.98 15.80
CA VAL A 321 4.62 2.86 15.13
C VAL A 321 4.60 3.08 13.64
N ALA A 322 5.76 3.34 13.03
CA ALA A 322 5.88 3.66 11.60
C ALA A 322 5.61 2.46 10.68
N TYR A 323 4.94 2.76 9.57
CA TYR A 323 4.65 1.83 8.47
C TYR A 323 5.37 2.22 7.17
N PHE A 324 5.89 3.44 7.08
CA PHE A 324 6.64 3.97 5.94
C PHE A 324 5.83 3.94 4.62
N PRO A 325 4.64 4.57 4.56
CA PRO A 325 3.77 4.55 3.37
C PRO A 325 4.44 5.11 2.11
N GLU A 326 5.42 6.00 2.26
CA GLU A 326 6.22 6.56 1.18
C GLU A 326 7.04 5.50 0.41
N LYS A 327 7.29 4.34 1.04
CA LYS A 327 8.03 3.21 0.45
C LYS A 327 7.13 2.16 -0.18
N TYR A 328 5.83 2.19 0.08
CA TYR A 328 4.86 1.20 -0.43
C TYR A 328 4.91 1.09 -1.94
N GLY A 329 4.96 2.23 -2.63
CA GLY A 329 4.89 2.27 -4.09
C GLY A 329 5.93 1.40 -4.78
N THR A 330 7.18 1.45 -4.35
CA THR A 330 8.27 0.65 -4.93
C THR A 330 8.05 -0.86 -4.70
N HIS A 331 7.61 -1.24 -3.49
CA HIS A 331 7.36 -2.65 -3.17
C HIS A 331 6.12 -3.20 -3.89
N LEU A 332 5.03 -2.42 -3.92
CA LEU A 332 3.79 -2.77 -4.60
C LEU A 332 4.01 -2.96 -6.10
N LEU A 333 4.72 -2.02 -6.73
CA LEU A 333 4.95 -2.10 -8.17
C LEU A 333 5.85 -3.28 -8.53
N ARG A 334 6.91 -3.52 -7.75
CA ARG A 334 7.75 -4.70 -7.94
C ARG A 334 6.94 -5.98 -7.82
N LEU A 335 6.14 -6.11 -6.76
CA LEU A 335 5.27 -7.25 -6.55
C LEU A 335 4.27 -7.44 -7.70
N ALA A 336 3.68 -6.34 -8.19
CA ALA A 336 2.76 -6.36 -9.32
C ALA A 336 3.43 -6.87 -10.60
N VAL A 337 4.63 -6.37 -10.91
CA VAL A 337 5.40 -6.83 -12.08
C VAL A 337 5.80 -8.31 -11.93
N ASP A 338 6.27 -8.74 -10.74
CA ASP A 338 6.63 -10.13 -10.49
C ASP A 338 5.42 -11.07 -10.70
N ILE A 339 4.21 -10.68 -10.24
CA ILE A 339 2.97 -11.44 -10.49
C ILE A 339 2.64 -11.50 -11.98
N LEU A 340 2.72 -10.36 -12.68
CA LEU A 340 2.41 -10.27 -14.11
C LEU A 340 3.41 -11.06 -14.97
N GLU A 341 4.66 -11.14 -14.53
CA GLU A 341 5.71 -11.96 -15.18
C GLU A 341 5.69 -13.42 -14.71
N ARG A 342 4.70 -13.81 -13.90
CA ARG A 342 4.56 -15.17 -13.35
C ARG A 342 5.77 -15.65 -12.55
N LYS A 343 6.48 -14.72 -11.94
CA LYS A 343 7.54 -15.05 -10.99
C LYS A 343 6.94 -15.51 -9.67
N PRO A 344 7.65 -16.32 -8.87
CA PRO A 344 7.19 -16.68 -7.54
C PRO A 344 6.92 -15.43 -6.69
N ALA A 345 5.68 -15.27 -6.27
CA ALA A 345 5.25 -14.21 -5.36
C ALA A 345 4.73 -14.83 -4.05
N PRO A 346 5.09 -14.29 -2.88
CA PRO A 346 4.56 -14.78 -1.62
C PRO A 346 3.06 -14.45 -1.51
N PRO A 347 2.25 -15.24 -0.81
CA PRO A 347 0.83 -14.95 -0.59
C PRO A 347 0.62 -13.69 0.25
N ALA A 348 1.61 -13.31 1.04
CA ALA A 348 1.61 -12.09 1.83
C ALA A 348 3.02 -11.49 1.92
N LEU A 349 3.10 -10.17 1.79
CA LEU A 349 4.32 -9.39 1.98
C LEU A 349 4.09 -8.39 3.10
N PHE A 350 4.79 -8.57 4.22
CA PHE A 350 4.68 -7.71 5.39
C PHE A 350 5.76 -6.64 5.39
N ILE A 351 5.37 -5.41 5.71
CA ILE A 351 6.31 -4.31 5.94
C ILE A 351 6.97 -4.44 7.30
N LYS A 352 8.15 -3.82 7.45
CA LYS A 352 8.85 -3.72 8.74
C LYS A 352 8.38 -2.49 9.50
N HIS A 353 8.16 -2.67 10.79
CA HIS A 353 7.72 -1.60 11.69
C HIS A 353 8.89 -1.00 12.49
N ARG A 354 8.74 0.26 12.88
CA ARG A 354 9.65 0.98 13.77
C ARG A 354 8.88 1.84 14.74
N LEU A 355 9.29 1.86 15.98
CA LEU A 355 8.76 2.79 16.97
C LEU A 355 9.39 4.16 16.73
N ILE A 356 8.56 5.16 16.52
CA ILE A 356 8.95 6.56 16.42
C ILE A 356 8.52 7.25 17.71
N THR A 357 9.47 7.95 18.32
CA THR A 357 9.31 8.68 19.58
C THR A 357 9.79 10.11 19.41
N PRO A 358 9.51 11.03 20.36
CA PRO A 358 10.09 12.37 20.33
C PRO A 358 11.62 12.39 20.17
N ASP A 359 12.31 11.39 20.74
CA ASP A 359 13.78 11.33 20.73
C ASP A 359 14.39 10.90 19.39
N ASN A 360 13.59 10.23 18.52
CA ASN A 360 14.12 9.66 17.28
C ASN A 360 13.38 10.07 15.99
N VAL A 361 12.33 10.87 16.10
CA VAL A 361 11.53 11.27 14.93
C VAL A 361 12.37 11.96 13.86
N ASP A 362 13.29 12.83 14.23
CA ASP A 362 14.16 13.54 13.29
C ASP A 362 15.24 12.65 12.67
N HIS A 363 15.61 11.56 13.35
CA HIS A 363 16.51 10.57 12.78
C HIS A 363 15.84 9.79 11.63
N PHE A 364 14.58 9.41 11.79
CA PHE A 364 13.83 8.65 10.76
C PHE A 364 13.21 9.53 9.67
N TYR A 365 12.87 10.77 10.03
CA TYR A 365 12.17 11.73 9.15
C TYR A 365 12.85 13.10 9.14
N PRO A 366 14.14 13.17 8.72
CA PRO A 366 14.92 14.40 8.77
C PRO A 366 14.41 15.49 7.81
N ASN A 367 13.64 15.11 6.79
CA ASN A 367 13.17 16.03 5.75
C ASN A 367 11.83 16.70 6.06
N ASP A 368 11.13 16.32 7.14
CA ASP A 368 9.84 16.93 7.49
C ASP A 368 9.96 18.44 7.70
N ALA A 369 11.03 18.91 8.33
CA ALA A 369 11.27 20.33 8.53
C ALA A 369 11.51 21.09 7.22
N LEU A 370 12.11 20.45 6.22
CA LEU A 370 12.32 21.04 4.89
C LEU A 370 11.02 21.13 4.11
N MET A 371 10.14 20.14 4.23
CA MET A 371 8.81 20.15 3.59
C MET A 371 7.95 21.27 4.14
N ALA A 372 7.94 21.48 5.47
CA ALA A 372 7.20 22.57 6.10
C ALA A 372 7.66 23.96 5.63
N LEU A 373 8.94 24.15 5.34
CA LEU A 373 9.49 25.39 4.79
C LEU A 373 9.04 25.66 3.36
N THR A 374 8.86 24.62 2.54
CA THR A 374 8.38 24.76 1.15
C THR A 374 6.89 25.07 1.04
N GLU A 375 6.09 24.61 2.01
CA GLU A 375 4.64 24.88 2.07
C GLU A 375 4.33 26.29 2.63
N SER A 376 5.24 26.90 3.39
CA SER A 376 5.08 28.22 4.01
C SER A 376 5.54 29.37 3.14
N THR A 377 6.10 29.14 1.94
CA THR A 377 6.50 30.19 1.03
C THR A 377 5.37 30.43 0.01
N PRO A 378 4.56 31.51 0.11
CA PRO A 378 3.57 31.84 -0.91
C PRO A 378 4.28 32.23 -2.21
N ALA A 379 3.79 31.68 -3.32
CA ALA A 379 4.24 31.96 -4.69
C ALA A 379 3.94 33.41 -5.12
#